data_935559075caa1a5194fad2dcbb372d39
#
_entry.id   935559075caa1a5194fad2dcbb372d39
#
_cell.length_a   1.000
_cell.length_b   1.000
_cell.length_c   1.000
_cell.angle_alpha   90.00
_cell.angle_beta   90.00
_cell.angle_gamma   90.00
#
_symmetry.space_group_name_H-M   'P 1'
#
loop_
_entity.id
_entity.type
_entity.pdbx_description
1 polymer ?
#
loop_
_entity_poly.entity_id
_entity_poly.type
_entity_poly.pdbx_seq_one_letter_code
_entity_poly.pdbx_strand_id
1 'polypeptide(L)'
;MSGNYRLTVIDEDEGDEEVMQVEFYVVEPQMDLGLNVTSNTDVDHNVSHQQVSMSLRYNALRITNLDEELKTVVMQNWREDTARRDLRPTSISMQGLEWTHQRPLIFDAGNEYHKFEVLDVTHPTMGIDRINWDGHQYEVYPFMATVRRNYLTDVDADGAFCIRNSERSESDYTCEYVCPSAVRRFP
;
A
#
# COMPACT_ATOMS: atom_id res chain seq x y z
N MET A 1 -14.15 10.73 18.63
CA MET A 1 -13.89 12.00 17.89
C MET A 1 -13.02 11.65 16.71
N SER A 2 -13.54 11.80 15.50
CA SER A 2 -12.78 11.49 14.27
C SER A 2 -11.69 12.53 14.04
N GLY A 3 -10.61 12.14 13.38
CA GLY A 3 -9.50 13.05 13.03
C GLY A 3 -8.24 12.33 12.62
N ASN A 4 -7.30 13.12 12.16
CA ASN A 4 -5.95 12.68 11.84
C ASN A 4 -5.06 12.97 13.05
N TYR A 5 -4.39 11.97 13.54
CA TYR A 5 -3.58 12.05 14.76
C TYR A 5 -2.14 11.68 14.46
N ARG A 6 -1.25 12.29 15.20
CA ARG A 6 0.17 11.97 15.22
C ARG A 6 0.55 11.58 16.65
N LEU A 7 1.10 10.38 16.80
CA LEU A 7 1.73 9.92 18.03
C LEU A 7 3.23 10.12 17.89
N THR A 8 3.82 10.86 18.81
CA THR A 8 5.26 11.00 18.94
C THR A 8 5.70 10.38 20.24
N VAL A 9 6.69 9.52 20.19
CA VAL A 9 7.36 8.94 21.37
C VAL A 9 8.68 9.67 21.54
N ILE A 10 8.91 10.21 22.72
CA ILE A 10 10.12 10.93 23.09
C ILE A 10 10.88 10.18 24.16
N ASP A 11 12.19 10.28 24.17
CA ASP A 11 13.05 9.81 25.25
C ASP A 11 13.36 10.98 26.16
N GLU A 12 12.80 10.96 27.37
CA GLU A 12 12.99 12.01 28.37
C GLU A 12 14.40 11.99 28.99
N ASP A 13 15.05 10.83 28.98
CA ASP A 13 16.39 10.67 29.53
C ASP A 13 17.49 11.24 28.61
N GLU A 14 17.24 11.32 27.31
CA GLU A 14 18.15 11.88 26.30
C GLU A 14 17.73 13.28 25.82
N GLY A 15 17.05 14.05 26.66
CA GLY A 15 16.72 15.46 26.38
C GLY A 15 15.56 15.67 25.41
N ASP A 16 14.52 14.87 25.56
CA ASP A 16 13.30 14.89 24.74
C ASP A 16 13.56 14.56 23.24
N GLU A 17 14.50 13.65 22.97
CA GLU A 17 14.76 13.20 21.62
C GLU A 17 13.56 12.39 21.08
N GLU A 18 13.12 12.72 19.87
CA GLU A 18 12.05 12.01 19.20
C GLU A 18 12.52 10.64 18.69
N VAL A 19 12.05 9.56 19.33
CA VAL A 19 12.44 8.18 19.04
C VAL A 19 11.58 7.58 17.93
N MET A 20 10.28 7.89 17.93
CA MET A 20 9.32 7.34 16.97
C MET A 20 8.17 8.31 16.72
N GLN A 21 7.74 8.35 15.48
CA GLN A 21 6.54 9.09 15.07
C GLN A 21 5.64 8.19 14.23
N VAL A 22 4.35 8.16 14.55
CA VAL A 22 3.34 7.39 13.79
C VAL A 22 2.11 8.25 13.56
N GLU A 23 1.63 8.26 12.32
CA GLU A 23 0.36 8.89 11.96
C GLU A 23 -0.74 7.84 11.87
N PHE A 24 -1.91 8.16 12.40
CA PHE A 24 -3.08 7.29 12.33
C PHE A 24 -4.38 8.09 12.22
N TYR A 25 -5.40 7.42 11.72
CA TYR A 25 -6.69 8.01 11.44
C TYR A 25 -7.76 7.38 12.34
N VAL A 26 -8.55 8.21 12.99
CA VAL A 26 -9.75 7.78 13.72
C VAL A 26 -10.97 8.15 12.90
N VAL A 27 -11.77 7.18 12.53
CA VAL A 27 -12.90 7.36 11.62
C VAL A 27 -14.23 7.08 12.33
N GLU A 28 -15.15 8.04 12.25
CA GLU A 28 -16.56 7.84 12.51
C GLU A 28 -17.28 7.73 11.17
N PRO A 29 -17.78 6.55 10.76
CA PRO A 29 -18.33 6.34 9.43
C PRO A 29 -19.71 7.01 9.30
N GLN A 30 -19.72 8.27 8.91
CA GLN A 30 -20.96 9.05 8.69
C GLN A 30 -21.38 9.10 7.22
N MET A 31 -20.45 8.73 6.33
CA MET A 31 -20.67 8.64 4.88
C MET A 31 -20.29 7.24 4.41
N ASP A 32 -20.92 6.81 3.32
CA ASP A 32 -20.53 5.56 2.66
C ASP A 32 -19.63 5.87 1.46
N LEU A 33 -18.42 5.34 1.49
CA LEU A 33 -17.47 5.43 0.39
C LEU A 33 -17.40 4.08 -0.34
N GLY A 34 -17.78 4.08 -1.61
CA GLY A 34 -17.52 2.98 -2.52
C GLY A 34 -16.26 3.25 -3.32
N LEU A 35 -15.39 2.27 -3.41
CA LEU A 35 -14.16 2.31 -4.19
C LEU A 35 -14.11 1.10 -5.13
N ASN A 36 -13.77 1.35 -6.39
CA ASN A 36 -13.53 0.29 -7.36
C ASN A 36 -12.21 0.56 -8.08
N VAL A 37 -11.35 -0.44 -8.12
CA VAL A 37 -10.06 -0.41 -8.82
C VAL A 37 -10.11 -1.42 -9.95
N THR A 38 -9.74 -0.99 -11.14
CA THR A 38 -9.79 -1.85 -12.33
C THR A 38 -8.56 -1.63 -13.21
N SER A 39 -8.12 -2.68 -13.87
CA SER A 39 -7.11 -2.61 -14.95
C SER A 39 -7.70 -2.19 -16.28
N ASN A 40 -9.03 -2.19 -16.40
CA ASN A 40 -9.74 -1.65 -17.55
C ASN A 40 -9.71 -0.11 -17.49
N THR A 41 -8.60 0.45 -17.89
CA THR A 41 -8.29 1.87 -17.79
C THR A 41 -8.52 2.61 -19.08
N ASP A 42 -8.71 3.92 -19.00
CA ASP A 42 -8.81 4.79 -20.17
C ASP A 42 -7.45 5.00 -20.88
N VAL A 43 -6.36 4.48 -20.28
CA VAL A 43 -5.00 4.52 -20.83
C VAL A 43 -4.37 3.14 -20.67
N ASP A 44 -3.82 2.59 -21.75
CA ASP A 44 -3.16 1.29 -21.77
C ASP A 44 -4.00 0.17 -21.15
N HIS A 45 -5.18 -0.03 -21.71
CA HIS A 45 -6.18 -0.99 -21.23
C HIS A 45 -5.58 -2.36 -20.88
N ASN A 46 -5.70 -2.73 -19.60
CA ASN A 46 -5.20 -3.99 -19.02
C ASN A 46 -3.68 -4.23 -19.18
N VAL A 47 -2.86 -3.19 -19.32
CA VAL A 47 -1.42 -3.36 -19.53
C VAL A 47 -0.61 -2.77 -18.39
N SER A 48 -0.59 -1.46 -18.22
CA SER A 48 0.39 -0.78 -17.39
C SER A 48 -0.21 0.12 -16.31
N HIS A 49 -1.53 0.22 -16.23
CA HIS A 49 -2.20 1.12 -15.30
C HIS A 49 -3.36 0.47 -14.56
N GLN A 50 -3.72 1.08 -13.44
CA GLN A 50 -4.95 0.82 -12.70
C GLN A 50 -5.74 2.12 -12.61
N GLN A 51 -7.05 2.05 -12.74
CA GLN A 51 -7.94 3.20 -12.62
C GLN A 51 -8.89 3.03 -11.46
N VAL A 52 -9.01 4.10 -10.69
CA VAL A 52 -9.90 4.16 -9.54
C VAL A 52 -11.18 4.90 -9.94
N SER A 53 -12.32 4.34 -9.57
CA SER A 53 -13.59 5.04 -9.52
C SER A 53 -14.13 5.02 -8.09
N MET A 54 -14.76 6.12 -7.71
CA MET A 54 -15.28 6.31 -6.35
C MET A 54 -16.72 6.77 -6.39
N SER A 55 -17.47 6.38 -5.37
CA SER A 55 -18.79 6.92 -5.07
C SER A 55 -18.87 7.28 -3.59
N LEU A 56 -19.42 8.43 -3.27
CA LEU A 56 -19.63 8.90 -1.90
C LEU A 56 -21.10 9.16 -1.68
N ARG A 57 -21.69 8.57 -0.65
CA ARG A 57 -23.05 8.85 -0.21
C ARG A 57 -23.03 9.63 1.09
N TYR A 58 -23.80 10.71 1.13
CA TYR A 58 -23.81 11.62 2.28
C TYR A 58 -24.55 11.06 3.51
N ASN A 59 -25.44 10.07 3.31
CA ASN A 59 -26.31 9.54 4.36
C ASN A 59 -27.13 10.66 5.05
N ALA A 60 -26.87 10.90 6.35
CA ALA A 60 -27.53 11.93 7.12
C ALA A 60 -26.84 13.31 7.05
N LEU A 61 -25.67 13.39 6.44
CA LEU A 61 -24.92 14.63 6.35
C LEU A 61 -25.44 15.51 5.21
N ARG A 62 -25.36 16.81 5.43
CA ARG A 62 -25.64 17.81 4.38
C ARG A 62 -24.33 18.52 4.07
N ILE A 63 -23.91 18.46 2.82
CA ILE A 63 -22.80 19.23 2.30
C ILE A 63 -23.37 20.38 1.49
N THR A 64 -23.04 21.60 1.88
CA THR A 64 -23.51 22.83 1.24
C THR A 64 -22.45 23.38 0.30
N ASN A 65 -21.20 23.34 0.70
CA ASN A 65 -20.06 23.80 -0.08
C ASN A 65 -19.01 22.68 -0.19
N LEU A 66 -19.00 22.03 -1.35
CA LEU A 66 -18.10 20.90 -1.61
C LEU A 66 -16.62 21.27 -1.49
N ASP A 67 -16.25 22.46 -1.93
CA ASP A 67 -14.84 22.87 -1.97
C ASP A 67 -14.28 23.16 -0.56
N GLU A 68 -15.15 23.51 0.39
CA GLU A 68 -14.73 23.83 1.76
C GLU A 68 -14.94 22.67 2.73
N GLU A 69 -16.07 21.94 2.58
CA GLU A 69 -16.51 20.95 3.55
C GLU A 69 -16.01 19.54 3.23
N LEU A 70 -15.65 19.26 1.98
CA LEU A 70 -15.18 17.96 1.55
C LEU A 70 -13.77 18.02 0.99
N LYS A 71 -12.86 17.28 1.59
CA LYS A 71 -11.48 17.09 1.10
C LYS A 71 -11.26 15.63 0.77
N THR A 72 -10.84 15.39 -0.46
CA THR A 72 -10.55 14.04 -0.94
C THR A 72 -9.06 13.84 -1.12
N VAL A 73 -8.57 12.68 -0.68
CA VAL A 73 -7.21 12.23 -0.93
C VAL A 73 -7.27 10.79 -1.39
N VAL A 74 -6.73 10.53 -2.57
CA VAL A 74 -6.59 9.18 -3.11
C VAL A 74 -5.12 8.91 -3.33
N MET A 75 -4.60 7.85 -2.76
CA MET A 75 -3.20 7.45 -2.91
C MET A 75 -3.10 5.95 -3.13
N GLN A 76 -2.08 5.54 -3.82
CA GLN A 76 -1.77 4.14 -4.04
C GLN A 76 -0.86 3.64 -2.93
N ASN A 77 -1.26 2.55 -2.25
CA ASN A 77 -0.44 1.84 -1.26
C ASN A 77 0.15 2.76 -0.16
N TRP A 78 -0.65 3.69 0.34
CA TRP A 78 -0.24 4.66 1.37
C TRP A 78 0.96 5.54 0.98
N ARG A 79 1.27 5.62 -0.30
CA ARG A 79 2.39 6.41 -0.82
C ARG A 79 1.97 7.85 -1.06
N GLU A 80 2.54 8.76 -0.30
CA GLU A 80 2.25 10.19 -0.37
C GLU A 80 2.65 10.80 -1.72
N ASP A 81 3.68 10.30 -2.37
CA ASP A 81 4.11 10.73 -3.71
C ASP A 81 3.08 10.43 -4.81
N THR A 82 2.17 9.49 -4.57
CA THR A 82 1.07 9.17 -5.49
C THR A 82 -0.22 9.92 -5.17
N ALA A 83 -0.25 10.72 -4.10
CA ALA A 83 -1.48 11.35 -3.63
C ALA A 83 -2.13 12.26 -4.67
N ARG A 84 -3.42 12.06 -4.89
CA ARG A 84 -4.30 12.91 -5.69
C ARG A 84 -5.28 13.57 -4.74
N ARG A 85 -5.25 14.90 -4.70
CA ARG A 85 -5.98 15.69 -3.70
C ARG A 85 -7.07 16.52 -4.35
N ASP A 86 -8.17 16.69 -3.62
CA ASP A 86 -9.26 17.63 -3.93
C ASP A 86 -9.79 17.52 -5.37
N LEU A 87 -9.96 16.27 -5.84
CA LEU A 87 -10.47 16.01 -7.17
C LEU A 87 -11.96 16.37 -7.24
N ARG A 88 -12.34 17.16 -8.22
CA ARG A 88 -13.74 17.48 -8.45
C ARG A 88 -14.50 16.23 -8.90
N PRO A 89 -15.69 15.98 -8.35
CA PRO A 89 -16.51 14.84 -8.79
C PRO A 89 -16.96 15.00 -10.24
N THR A 90 -17.12 13.88 -10.92
CA THR A 90 -17.67 13.81 -12.28
C THR A 90 -19.17 14.05 -12.25
N SER A 91 -19.83 13.57 -11.20
CA SER A 91 -21.29 13.71 -11.02
C SER A 91 -21.60 14.17 -9.59
N ILE A 92 -22.53 15.07 -9.48
CA ILE A 92 -23.03 15.62 -8.21
C ILE A 92 -24.54 15.38 -8.15
N SER A 93 -24.99 14.74 -7.09
CA SER A 93 -26.41 14.52 -6.82
C SER A 93 -26.77 14.96 -5.40
N MET A 94 -28.06 15.01 -5.11
CA MET A 94 -28.55 15.29 -3.75
C MET A 94 -28.16 14.22 -2.73
N GLN A 95 -27.81 13.02 -3.18
CA GLN A 95 -27.52 11.87 -2.33
C GLN A 95 -26.02 11.58 -2.21
N GLY A 96 -25.19 12.16 -3.10
CA GLY A 96 -23.77 11.88 -3.10
C GLY A 96 -23.04 12.35 -4.36
N LEU A 97 -21.82 11.89 -4.46
CA LEU A 97 -20.85 12.27 -5.48
C LEU A 97 -20.28 11.02 -6.15
N GLU A 98 -19.84 11.19 -7.40
CA GLU A 98 -19.16 10.15 -8.14
C GLU A 98 -17.90 10.69 -8.85
N TRP A 99 -16.86 9.89 -8.88
CA TRP A 99 -15.64 10.12 -9.64
C TRP A 99 -15.41 8.92 -10.55
N THR A 100 -15.68 9.11 -11.83
CA THR A 100 -15.56 8.07 -12.86
C THR A 100 -14.77 8.61 -14.05
N HIS A 101 -14.00 7.78 -14.71
CA HIS A 101 -13.25 8.13 -15.92
C HIS A 101 -12.37 9.38 -15.77
N GLN A 102 -11.73 9.54 -14.61
CA GLN A 102 -10.84 10.66 -14.35
C GLN A 102 -9.38 10.26 -14.54
N ARG A 103 -8.69 10.96 -15.44
CA ARG A 103 -7.26 10.73 -15.68
C ARG A 103 -6.36 10.85 -14.44
N PRO A 104 -6.60 11.79 -13.51
CA PRO A 104 -5.81 11.85 -12.28
C PRO A 104 -5.96 10.61 -11.38
N LEU A 105 -7.02 9.83 -11.57
CA LEU A 105 -7.27 8.58 -10.84
C LEU A 105 -6.73 7.35 -11.56
N ILE A 106 -5.85 7.55 -12.54
CA ILE A 106 -5.08 6.48 -13.18
C ILE A 106 -3.71 6.46 -12.52
N PHE A 107 -3.35 5.29 -11.99
CA PHE A 107 -2.08 5.02 -11.31
C PHE A 107 -1.29 3.99 -12.10
N ASP A 108 0.02 4.04 -11.98
CA ASP A 108 0.88 3.03 -12.57
C ASP A 108 0.54 1.66 -11.98
N ALA A 109 0.44 0.66 -12.84
CA ALA A 109 0.39 -0.72 -12.40
C ALA A 109 1.77 -1.11 -11.87
N GLY A 110 1.76 -1.95 -10.88
CA GLY A 110 2.97 -2.43 -10.25
C GLY A 110 2.59 -3.15 -8.98
N ASN A 111 3.55 -3.86 -8.46
CA ASN A 111 3.40 -4.49 -7.19
C ASN A 111 4.68 -4.17 -6.40
N GLU A 112 4.55 -3.53 -5.26
CA GLU A 112 5.65 -3.26 -4.33
C GLU A 112 6.18 -4.54 -3.69
N TYR A 113 5.45 -5.66 -3.83
CA TYR A 113 5.83 -6.94 -3.27
C TYR A 113 6.65 -7.77 -4.19
N HIS A 114 7.55 -8.48 -3.57
CA HIS A 114 8.31 -9.53 -4.20
C HIS A 114 7.95 -10.85 -3.49
N LYS A 115 7.53 -11.81 -4.29
CA LYS A 115 7.16 -13.13 -3.80
C LYS A 115 8.30 -14.10 -4.05
N PHE A 116 8.67 -14.81 -3.01
CA PHE A 116 9.58 -15.95 -3.10
C PHE A 116 9.06 -17.08 -2.20
N GLU A 117 9.47 -18.29 -2.48
CA GLU A 117 9.08 -19.46 -1.71
C GLU A 117 10.31 -20.23 -1.28
N VAL A 118 10.34 -20.67 -0.01
CA VAL A 118 11.33 -21.60 0.51
C VAL A 118 10.59 -22.87 0.90
N LEU A 119 10.49 -23.80 -0.03
CA LEU A 119 9.83 -25.08 0.21
C LEU A 119 10.80 -26.09 0.84
N ASP A 120 12.06 -26.01 0.47
CA ASP A 120 13.14 -26.87 0.93
C ASP A 120 14.44 -26.07 0.97
N VAL A 121 15.25 -26.30 1.99
CA VAL A 121 16.56 -25.66 2.13
C VAL A 121 17.68 -26.36 1.32
N THR A 122 17.40 -27.49 0.71
CA THR A 122 18.39 -28.23 -0.10
C THR A 122 18.43 -27.77 -1.55
N HIS A 123 17.37 -27.11 -2.03
CA HIS A 123 17.24 -26.62 -3.41
C HIS A 123 16.60 -25.24 -3.47
N PRO A 124 17.17 -24.30 -4.26
CA PRO A 124 16.49 -23.06 -4.55
C PRO A 124 15.13 -23.28 -5.21
N THR A 125 14.12 -22.60 -4.72
CA THR A 125 12.76 -22.64 -5.27
C THR A 125 12.38 -21.28 -5.89
N MET A 126 11.11 -21.04 -6.14
CA MET A 126 10.66 -19.83 -6.84
C MET A 126 11.18 -18.56 -6.17
N GLY A 127 11.86 -17.72 -6.93
CA GLY A 127 12.34 -16.41 -6.47
C GLY A 127 13.65 -16.46 -5.68
N ILE A 128 14.27 -17.64 -5.47
CA ILE A 128 15.51 -17.83 -4.74
C ILE A 128 16.68 -18.03 -5.71
N ASP A 129 17.72 -17.22 -5.52
CA ASP A 129 19.00 -17.31 -6.26
C ASP A 129 19.86 -18.44 -5.73
N ARG A 130 20.09 -18.47 -4.41
CA ARG A 130 20.93 -19.48 -3.76
C ARG A 130 20.55 -19.65 -2.29
N ILE A 131 20.94 -20.79 -1.76
CA ILE A 131 20.85 -21.14 -0.34
C ILE A 131 22.23 -21.61 0.12
N ASN A 132 22.72 -21.05 1.21
CA ASN A 132 23.98 -21.40 1.83
C ASN A 132 23.75 -21.94 3.25
N TRP A 133 24.61 -22.85 3.67
CA TRP A 133 24.70 -23.28 5.06
C TRP A 133 25.98 -22.68 5.68
N ASP A 134 25.84 -21.89 6.75
CA ASP A 134 26.96 -21.24 7.43
C ASP A 134 27.60 -22.06 8.57
N GLY A 135 27.06 -23.24 8.84
CA GLY A 135 27.44 -24.12 9.95
C GLY A 135 26.46 -24.10 11.12
N HIS A 136 25.54 -23.14 11.16
CA HIS A 136 24.53 -22.97 12.21
C HIS A 136 23.11 -22.81 11.65
N GLN A 137 22.99 -22.12 10.53
CA GLN A 137 21.68 -21.81 9.92
C GLN A 137 21.81 -21.80 8.39
N TYR A 138 20.64 -21.89 7.73
CA TYR A 138 20.56 -21.69 6.29
C TYR A 138 20.33 -20.21 5.99
N GLU A 139 21.14 -19.66 5.11
CA GLU A 139 20.98 -18.32 4.56
C GLU A 139 20.36 -18.43 3.18
N VAL A 140 19.22 -17.78 2.99
CA VAL A 140 18.47 -17.79 1.74
C VAL A 140 18.60 -16.44 1.04
N TYR A 141 19.05 -16.45 -0.20
CA TYR A 141 19.27 -15.26 -1.01
C TYR A 141 18.24 -15.21 -2.13
N PRO A 142 17.24 -14.32 -2.06
CA PRO A 142 16.32 -14.11 -3.17
C PRO A 142 17.01 -13.44 -4.36
N PHE A 143 16.44 -13.61 -5.56
CA PHE A 143 16.88 -12.83 -6.71
C PHE A 143 16.71 -11.34 -6.47
N MET A 144 17.59 -10.53 -7.08
CA MET A 144 17.43 -9.10 -7.08
C MET A 144 16.11 -8.74 -7.78
N ALA A 145 15.25 -8.09 -7.05
CA ALA A 145 13.96 -7.70 -7.57
C ALA A 145 14.05 -6.43 -8.43
N THR A 146 13.31 -6.41 -9.52
CA THR A 146 13.14 -5.22 -10.37
C THR A 146 11.71 -4.71 -10.28
N VAL A 147 11.54 -3.39 -10.37
CA VAL A 147 10.21 -2.78 -10.39
C VAL A 147 9.41 -3.34 -11.57
N ARG A 148 8.27 -3.93 -11.28
CA ARG A 148 7.33 -4.38 -12.31
C ARG A 148 6.56 -3.18 -12.84
N ARG A 149 6.41 -3.10 -14.16
CA ARG A 149 5.68 -2.02 -14.82
C ARG A 149 4.40 -2.50 -15.50
N ASN A 150 4.15 -3.79 -15.48
CA ASN A 150 2.95 -4.37 -16.07
C ASN A 150 1.97 -4.78 -14.98
N TYR A 151 0.69 -4.68 -15.29
CA TYR A 151 -0.36 -5.19 -14.44
C TYR A 151 -0.19 -6.69 -14.22
N LEU A 152 -0.25 -7.10 -12.97
CA LEU A 152 -0.22 -8.49 -12.58
C LEU A 152 -1.28 -8.72 -11.51
N THR A 153 -2.18 -9.65 -11.75
CA THR A 153 -3.10 -10.11 -10.71
C THR A 153 -2.39 -11.15 -9.85
N ASP A 154 -2.15 -10.82 -8.60
CA ASP A 154 -1.58 -11.73 -7.61
C ASP A 154 -2.26 -11.50 -6.25
N VAL A 155 -2.09 -12.45 -5.34
CA VAL A 155 -2.54 -12.29 -3.96
C VAL A 155 -1.60 -11.31 -3.27
N ASP A 156 -2.17 -10.23 -2.81
CA ASP A 156 -1.50 -9.14 -2.12
C ASP A 156 -1.73 -9.25 -0.62
N ALA A 157 -0.78 -8.79 0.16
CA ALA A 157 -0.86 -8.71 1.63
C ALA A 157 -1.09 -7.26 2.14
N ASP A 158 -1.56 -6.36 1.26
CA ASP A 158 -1.96 -4.98 1.57
C ASP A 158 -0.89 -4.18 2.33
N GLY A 159 0.36 -4.24 1.89
CA GLY A 159 1.45 -3.50 2.51
C GLY A 159 2.14 -4.21 3.67
N ALA A 160 1.77 -5.46 3.97
CA ALA A 160 2.41 -6.29 4.97
C ALA A 160 3.07 -7.50 4.33
N PHE A 161 4.14 -8.00 4.91
CA PHE A 161 4.65 -9.30 4.51
C PHE A 161 3.83 -10.41 5.16
N CYS A 162 3.65 -11.50 4.45
CA CYS A 162 2.99 -12.70 4.96
C CYS A 162 3.94 -13.88 4.84
N ILE A 163 4.32 -14.47 5.97
CA ILE A 163 5.02 -15.75 6.00
C ILE A 163 3.94 -16.83 6.17
N ARG A 164 3.77 -17.63 5.14
CA ARG A 164 2.90 -18.80 5.21
C ARG A 164 3.75 -20.03 5.34
N ASN A 165 3.51 -20.80 6.38
CA ASN A 165 4.09 -22.10 6.58
C ASN A 165 2.97 -23.09 6.94
N SER A 166 2.95 -24.22 6.25
CA SER A 166 1.99 -25.28 6.49
C SER A 166 2.42 -26.29 7.56
N GLU A 167 3.70 -26.31 7.95
CA GLU A 167 4.26 -27.40 8.74
C GLU A 167 4.98 -26.99 10.02
N ARG A 168 5.25 -25.71 10.25
CA ARG A 168 6.04 -25.23 11.40
C ARG A 168 5.43 -24.01 12.06
N SER A 169 5.74 -23.80 13.33
CA SER A 169 5.29 -22.62 14.05
C SER A 169 6.05 -21.38 13.61
N GLU A 170 5.44 -20.21 13.74
CA GLU A 170 6.06 -18.90 13.39
C GLU A 170 7.36 -18.63 14.16
N SER A 171 7.56 -19.29 15.31
CA SER A 171 8.78 -19.17 16.14
C SER A 171 10.02 -19.81 15.54
N ASP A 172 9.87 -20.65 14.50
CA ASP A 172 10.99 -21.37 13.89
C ASP A 172 11.73 -20.54 12.83
N TYR A 173 11.27 -19.31 12.58
CA TYR A 173 11.87 -18.43 11.58
C TYR A 173 12.27 -17.09 12.22
N THR A 174 13.54 -16.79 12.13
CA THR A 174 14.06 -15.44 12.32
C THR A 174 14.27 -14.84 10.93
N CYS A 175 13.41 -13.92 10.53
CA CYS A 175 13.63 -13.14 9.31
C CYS A 175 14.46 -11.91 9.65
N GLU A 176 15.76 -11.99 9.50
CA GLU A 176 16.59 -10.82 9.40
C GLU A 176 16.57 -10.34 7.95
N TYR A 177 15.82 -9.29 7.67
CA TYR A 177 15.79 -8.68 6.35
C TYR A 177 17.04 -7.79 6.20
N VAL A 178 18.15 -8.36 5.78
CA VAL A 178 19.30 -7.58 5.32
C VAL A 178 18.94 -7.01 3.95
N CYS A 179 18.34 -5.83 3.94
CA CYS A 179 18.24 -5.05 2.72
C CYS A 179 19.67 -4.62 2.34
N PRO A 180 20.32 -5.19 1.31
CA PRO A 180 21.55 -4.61 0.83
C PRO A 180 21.24 -3.17 0.47
N SER A 181 22.03 -2.24 0.96
CA SER A 181 21.84 -0.79 0.91
C SER A 181 21.91 -0.18 -0.50
N ALA A 182 21.19 -0.74 -1.41
CA ALA A 182 20.84 -0.18 -2.70
C ALA A 182 19.40 0.30 -2.72
N VAL A 183 18.90 0.83 -1.62
CA VAL A 183 17.80 1.80 -1.69
C VAL A 183 18.40 3.03 -2.35
N ARG A 184 18.45 3.03 -3.67
CA ARG A 184 18.57 4.27 -4.42
C ARG A 184 17.32 5.06 -4.08
N ARG A 185 17.51 6.10 -3.30
CA ARG A 185 16.54 7.18 -3.21
C ARG A 185 16.31 7.64 -4.65
N PHE A 186 15.11 7.43 -5.13
CA PHE A 186 14.69 8.06 -6.37
C PHE A 186 14.62 9.58 -6.08
N PRO A 187 15.11 10.40 -7.01
CA PRO A 187 15.01 11.86 -6.90
C PRO A 187 13.54 12.31 -6.96
#